data_2373ae6f5caa7ba3e934d957aa5d7af3
#
_entry.id   2373ae6f5caa7ba3e934d957aa5d7af3
#
_cell.length_a   1.000
_cell.length_b   1.000
_cell.length_c   1.000
_cell.angle_alpha   90.00
_cell.angle_beta   90.00
_cell.angle_gamma   90.00
#
_symmetry.space_group_name_H-M   'P 1'
#
loop_
_entity.id
_entity.type
_entity.pdbx_description
1 polymer ?
#
loop_
_entity_poly.entity_id
_entity_poly.type
_entity_poly.pdbx_seq_one_letter_code
_entity_poly.pdbx_strand_id
1 'polypeptide(L)'
;MDSGTWVRRFHPSPDAGARLVCFPHAGGSASYYFPVSAAMSPSIEVLALQYPGRQDRRTDPLIESLPELADQIFTALRPFADRPLTLFGHSMGATLAFEVATRFEQVGAPVSGLFVSGRRAPSTHRTETVHLRSDDGIVSELHQLNGTDSGLLGDEELLRMVLPAIRGDYKAIETYRYEPGTPLTCPVHAMVGDADPKATLDEVRAWRDHTTGPFEFEALPGGHFYLNQYQKEIVNRISDHIACAAQPESFPSTRTGR
;
A
#
# COMPACT_ATOMS: atom_id res chain seq x y z
N MET A 1 -0.74 -3.09 -21.86
CA MET A 1 -1.60 -3.72 -20.81
C MET A 1 -2.79 -2.83 -20.59
N ASP A 2 -3.98 -3.42 -20.45
CA ASP A 2 -5.19 -2.65 -20.14
C ASP A 2 -5.14 -2.19 -18.68
N SER A 3 -4.99 -0.89 -18.45
CA SER A 3 -4.97 -0.28 -17.11
C SER A 3 -6.28 -0.53 -16.35
N GLY A 4 -7.40 -0.74 -17.06
CA GLY A 4 -8.68 -1.08 -16.46
C GLY A 4 -8.69 -2.41 -15.72
N THR A 5 -7.79 -3.33 -16.09
CA THR A 5 -7.66 -4.64 -15.42
C THR A 5 -6.99 -4.53 -14.04
N TRP A 6 -6.09 -3.55 -13.83
CA TRP A 6 -5.30 -3.39 -12.60
C TRP A 6 -5.94 -2.46 -11.58
N VAL A 7 -6.79 -1.52 -12.03
CA VAL A 7 -7.30 -0.43 -11.20
C VAL A 7 -8.82 -0.50 -11.06
N ARG A 8 -9.32 -0.44 -9.83
CA ARG A 8 -10.75 -0.27 -9.52
C ARG A 8 -11.00 1.14 -9.02
N ARG A 9 -11.96 1.79 -9.62
CA ARG A 9 -12.41 3.14 -9.29
C ARG A 9 -13.86 3.03 -8.80
N PHE A 10 -14.04 2.83 -7.50
CA PHE A 10 -15.37 2.62 -6.92
C PHE A 10 -16.23 3.89 -6.95
N HIS A 11 -15.60 5.04 -6.69
CA HIS A 11 -16.23 6.36 -6.73
C HIS A 11 -15.40 7.24 -7.67
N PRO A 12 -15.59 7.14 -9.00
CA PRO A 12 -14.82 7.90 -9.97
C PRO A 12 -14.97 9.41 -9.73
N SER A 13 -13.86 10.12 -9.67
CA SER A 13 -13.80 11.57 -9.43
C SER A 13 -12.89 12.21 -10.48
N PRO A 14 -13.39 12.34 -11.74
CA PRO A 14 -12.55 12.76 -12.86
C PRO A 14 -12.02 14.19 -12.71
N ASP A 15 -12.66 15.02 -11.91
CA ASP A 15 -12.27 16.42 -11.66
C ASP A 15 -11.37 16.57 -10.41
N ALA A 16 -11.08 15.51 -9.68
CA ALA A 16 -10.20 15.54 -8.52
C ALA A 16 -8.79 15.99 -8.90
N GLY A 17 -8.22 16.92 -8.13
CA GLY A 17 -6.88 17.47 -8.40
C GLY A 17 -5.73 16.51 -8.11
N ALA A 18 -5.97 15.44 -7.34
CA ALA A 18 -4.98 14.45 -6.92
C ALA A 18 -5.56 13.05 -6.85
N ARG A 19 -4.69 12.04 -6.81
CA ARG A 19 -5.06 10.63 -6.70
C ARG A 19 -4.39 9.94 -5.55
N LEU A 20 -5.13 9.06 -4.89
CA LEU A 20 -4.63 8.11 -3.91
C LEU A 20 -4.62 6.71 -4.53
N VAL A 21 -3.46 6.08 -4.60
CA VAL A 21 -3.32 4.68 -5.04
C VAL A 21 -3.25 3.79 -3.82
N CYS A 22 -4.14 2.80 -3.71
CA CYS A 22 -4.22 1.89 -2.59
C CYS A 22 -3.73 0.48 -2.97
N PHE A 23 -2.75 -0.02 -2.20
CA PHE A 23 -2.09 -1.30 -2.40
C PHE A 23 -2.57 -2.33 -1.36
N PRO A 24 -3.31 -3.36 -1.75
CA PRO A 24 -3.79 -4.38 -0.83
C PRO A 24 -2.67 -5.17 -0.14
N HIS A 25 -2.96 -5.64 1.07
CA HIS A 25 -2.16 -6.61 1.81
C HIS A 25 -2.22 -8.01 1.15
N ALA A 26 -1.40 -8.95 1.60
CA ALA A 26 -1.42 -10.34 1.12
C ALA A 26 -2.82 -10.95 1.29
N GLY A 27 -3.36 -11.53 0.23
CA GLY A 27 -4.73 -12.06 0.17
C GLY A 27 -5.81 -10.99 0.03
N GLY A 28 -5.49 -9.71 0.19
CA GLY A 28 -6.42 -8.61 0.02
C GLY A 28 -6.78 -8.34 -1.44
N SER A 29 -7.84 -7.57 -1.65
CA SER A 29 -8.35 -7.16 -2.95
C SER A 29 -8.71 -5.68 -2.98
N ALA A 30 -8.96 -5.13 -4.16
CA ALA A 30 -9.35 -3.73 -4.32
C ALA A 30 -10.56 -3.36 -3.46
N SER A 31 -11.52 -4.28 -3.26
CA SER A 31 -12.75 -4.02 -2.51
C SER A 31 -12.52 -3.65 -1.04
N TYR A 32 -11.37 -4.04 -0.46
CA TYR A 32 -10.96 -3.60 0.87
C TYR A 32 -10.94 -2.07 1.00
N TYR A 33 -10.66 -1.37 -0.08
CA TYR A 33 -10.57 0.09 -0.12
C TYR A 33 -11.85 0.80 -0.58
N PHE A 34 -12.98 0.06 -0.71
CA PHE A 34 -14.27 0.66 -1.05
C PHE A 34 -14.68 1.79 -0.06
N PRO A 35 -14.59 1.58 1.29
CA PRO A 35 -14.93 2.64 2.24
C PRO A 35 -13.98 3.85 2.17
N VAL A 36 -12.68 3.60 1.91
CA VAL A 36 -11.69 4.68 1.71
C VAL A 36 -12.06 5.50 0.48
N SER A 37 -12.41 4.84 -0.63
CA SER A 37 -12.84 5.51 -1.86
C SER A 37 -14.09 6.37 -1.64
N ALA A 38 -15.06 5.89 -0.86
CA ALA A 38 -16.25 6.67 -0.52
C ALA A 38 -15.92 7.90 0.31
N ALA A 39 -15.01 7.77 1.28
CA ALA A 39 -14.63 8.85 2.19
C ALA A 39 -13.79 9.94 1.52
N MET A 40 -13.01 9.60 0.48
CA MET A 40 -12.14 10.53 -0.25
C MET A 40 -12.86 11.28 -1.38
N SER A 41 -13.95 10.70 -1.93
CA SER A 41 -14.72 11.29 -3.03
C SER A 41 -15.53 12.51 -2.55
N PRO A 42 -15.68 13.57 -3.38
CA PRO A 42 -15.14 13.74 -4.74
C PRO A 42 -13.75 14.42 -4.78
N SER A 43 -13.18 14.80 -3.65
CA SER A 43 -11.98 15.66 -3.59
C SER A 43 -10.71 14.96 -4.07
N ILE A 44 -10.62 13.65 -3.83
CA ILE A 44 -9.47 12.80 -4.18
C ILE A 44 -9.98 11.57 -4.91
N GLU A 45 -9.42 11.27 -6.08
CA GLU A 45 -9.75 10.06 -6.82
C GLU A 45 -8.95 8.87 -6.27
N VAL A 46 -9.64 7.81 -5.82
CA VAL A 46 -9.00 6.60 -5.30
C VAL A 46 -8.87 5.54 -6.38
N LEU A 47 -7.64 5.07 -6.57
CA LEU A 47 -7.25 3.99 -7.47
C LEU A 47 -6.90 2.76 -6.63
N ALA A 48 -7.84 1.86 -6.41
CA ALA A 48 -7.61 0.64 -5.66
C ALA A 48 -7.06 -0.46 -6.57
N LEU A 49 -5.90 -1.02 -6.25
CA LEU A 49 -5.27 -2.05 -7.07
C LEU A 49 -5.94 -3.41 -6.89
N GLN A 50 -6.12 -4.11 -8.00
CA GLN A 50 -6.60 -5.49 -8.07
C GLN A 50 -5.51 -6.37 -8.65
N TYR A 51 -4.83 -7.13 -7.81
CA TYR A 51 -3.81 -8.07 -8.24
C TYR A 51 -4.42 -9.29 -8.95
N PRO A 52 -3.66 -10.04 -9.76
CA PRO A 52 -4.14 -11.29 -10.37
C PRO A 52 -4.44 -12.36 -9.31
N GLY A 53 -5.25 -13.33 -9.67
CA GLY A 53 -5.59 -14.48 -8.82
C GLY A 53 -6.73 -14.25 -7.84
N ARG A 54 -7.45 -13.11 -7.89
CA ARG A 54 -8.56 -12.82 -6.97
C ARG A 54 -9.73 -12.12 -7.63
N GLN A 55 -10.93 -12.33 -7.05
CA GLN A 55 -12.20 -11.77 -7.51
C GLN A 55 -12.41 -11.96 -9.04
N ASP A 56 -12.62 -10.89 -9.78
CA ASP A 56 -12.80 -10.88 -11.24
C ASP A 56 -11.52 -11.27 -12.01
N ARG A 57 -10.35 -11.27 -11.35
CA ARG A 57 -9.08 -11.72 -11.92
C ARG A 57 -8.64 -13.11 -11.41
N ARG A 58 -9.57 -13.90 -10.84
CA ARG A 58 -9.24 -15.20 -10.21
C ARG A 58 -8.61 -16.22 -11.15
N THR A 59 -8.84 -16.08 -12.46
CA THR A 59 -8.28 -16.97 -13.49
C THR A 59 -6.95 -16.47 -14.06
N ASP A 60 -6.54 -15.25 -13.70
CA ASP A 60 -5.27 -14.72 -14.17
C ASP A 60 -4.10 -15.43 -13.46
N PRO A 61 -2.99 -15.70 -14.16
CA PRO A 61 -1.80 -16.26 -13.55
C PRO A 61 -1.31 -15.45 -12.36
N LEU A 62 -0.97 -16.12 -11.26
CA LEU A 62 -0.40 -15.49 -10.08
C LEU A 62 1.00 -14.94 -10.39
N ILE A 63 1.34 -13.80 -9.79
CA ILE A 63 2.68 -13.22 -9.82
C ILE A 63 3.28 -13.39 -8.44
N GLU A 64 4.19 -14.35 -8.31
CA GLU A 64 4.80 -14.75 -7.04
C GLU A 64 6.16 -14.06 -6.79
N SER A 65 6.45 -13.00 -7.55
CA SER A 65 7.63 -12.14 -7.44
C SER A 65 7.20 -10.71 -7.18
N LEU A 66 7.63 -10.15 -6.06
CA LEU A 66 7.25 -8.78 -5.68
C LEU A 66 7.82 -7.73 -6.65
N PRO A 67 9.10 -7.82 -7.13
CA PRO A 67 9.60 -6.92 -8.15
C PRO A 67 8.82 -6.99 -9.46
N GLU A 68 8.47 -8.20 -9.93
CA GLU A 68 7.68 -8.36 -11.15
C GLU A 68 6.27 -7.77 -10.99
N LEU A 69 5.64 -8.00 -9.84
CA LEU A 69 4.34 -7.41 -9.52
C LEU A 69 4.41 -5.88 -9.52
N ALA A 70 5.47 -5.30 -8.94
CA ALA A 70 5.71 -3.87 -8.93
C ALA A 70 5.93 -3.30 -10.34
N ASP A 71 6.65 -4.00 -11.25
CA ASP A 71 6.85 -3.60 -12.64
C ASP A 71 5.52 -3.50 -13.40
N GLN A 72 4.66 -4.49 -13.22
CA GLN A 72 3.35 -4.51 -13.87
C GLN A 72 2.41 -3.42 -13.32
N ILE A 73 2.42 -3.21 -11.99
CA ILE A 73 1.65 -2.14 -11.35
C ILE A 73 2.16 -0.77 -11.82
N PHE A 74 3.47 -0.53 -11.83
CA PHE A 74 4.05 0.71 -12.33
C PHE A 74 3.59 0.99 -13.76
N THR A 75 3.67 -0.01 -14.65
CA THR A 75 3.22 0.13 -16.03
C THR A 75 1.74 0.49 -16.12
N ALA A 76 0.90 -0.14 -15.29
CA ALA A 76 -0.53 0.13 -15.24
C ALA A 76 -0.87 1.53 -14.67
N LEU A 77 -0.03 2.05 -13.78
CA LEU A 77 -0.24 3.36 -13.14
C LEU A 77 0.31 4.54 -13.93
N ARG A 78 1.25 4.34 -14.86
CA ARG A 78 1.82 5.42 -15.69
C ARG A 78 0.77 6.34 -16.33
N PRO A 79 -0.36 5.84 -16.89
CA PRO A 79 -1.38 6.71 -17.47
C PRO A 79 -2.10 7.61 -16.47
N PHE A 80 -1.99 7.32 -15.17
CA PHE A 80 -2.59 8.08 -14.08
C PHE A 80 -1.64 9.10 -13.44
N ALA A 81 -0.39 9.17 -13.90
CA ALA A 81 0.60 10.13 -13.40
C ALA A 81 0.47 11.53 -14.04
N ASP A 82 -0.63 11.81 -14.72
CA ASP A 82 -1.02 13.14 -15.19
C ASP A 82 -1.45 14.09 -14.05
N ARG A 83 -1.63 13.55 -12.84
CA ARG A 83 -1.94 14.26 -11.59
C ARG A 83 -1.04 13.76 -10.46
N PRO A 84 -0.86 14.55 -9.38
CA PRO A 84 -0.12 14.11 -8.21
C PRO A 84 -0.64 12.77 -7.67
N LEU A 85 0.28 11.81 -7.51
CA LEU A 85 -0.01 10.49 -6.93
C LEU A 85 0.50 10.42 -5.51
N THR A 86 -0.38 10.08 -4.57
CA THR A 86 -0.01 9.61 -3.22
C THR A 86 -0.25 8.12 -3.15
N LEU A 87 0.70 7.35 -2.61
CA LEU A 87 0.59 5.91 -2.49
C LEU A 87 0.33 5.51 -1.04
N PHE A 88 -0.60 4.59 -0.83
CA PHE A 88 -0.89 3.98 0.46
C PHE A 88 -0.85 2.46 0.35
N GLY A 89 -0.04 1.81 1.18
CA GLY A 89 0.02 0.36 1.24
C GLY A 89 0.02 -0.17 2.66
N HIS A 90 -0.65 -1.31 2.87
CA HIS A 90 -0.64 -2.03 4.15
C HIS A 90 0.05 -3.40 3.98
N SER A 91 0.92 -3.77 4.93
CA SER A 91 1.63 -5.05 4.95
C SER A 91 2.43 -5.28 3.66
N MET A 92 2.17 -6.35 2.89
CA MET A 92 2.78 -6.56 1.57
C MET A 92 2.59 -5.34 0.66
N GLY A 93 1.41 -4.73 0.70
CA GLY A 93 1.09 -3.54 -0.09
C GLY A 93 2.00 -2.34 0.20
N ALA A 94 2.53 -2.22 1.43
CA ALA A 94 3.48 -1.16 1.77
C ALA A 94 4.82 -1.34 1.04
N THR A 95 5.33 -2.57 0.96
CA THR A 95 6.55 -2.86 0.19
C THR A 95 6.33 -2.68 -1.30
N LEU A 96 5.16 -3.09 -1.83
CA LEU A 96 4.81 -2.85 -3.24
C LEU A 96 4.67 -1.36 -3.55
N ALA A 97 4.06 -0.58 -2.68
CA ALA A 97 3.94 0.87 -2.84
C ALA A 97 5.32 1.53 -2.89
N PHE A 98 6.25 1.11 -2.03
CA PHE A 98 7.65 1.56 -2.04
C PHE A 98 8.35 1.21 -3.35
N GLU A 99 8.25 -0.03 -3.80
CA GLU A 99 8.86 -0.48 -5.05
C GLU A 99 8.30 0.28 -6.27
N VAL A 100 7.01 0.59 -6.28
CA VAL A 100 6.39 1.40 -7.33
C VAL A 100 6.83 2.85 -7.24
N ALA A 101 6.90 3.44 -6.02
CA ALA A 101 7.42 4.78 -5.81
C ALA A 101 8.87 4.91 -6.32
N THR A 102 9.71 3.92 -6.05
CA THR A 102 11.10 3.86 -6.54
C THR A 102 11.15 3.90 -8.08
N ARG A 103 10.26 3.19 -8.77
CA ARG A 103 10.18 3.21 -10.23
C ARG A 103 9.74 4.57 -10.78
N PHE A 104 8.81 5.22 -10.11
CA PHE A 104 8.42 6.59 -10.45
C PHE A 104 9.56 7.60 -10.22
N GLU A 105 10.31 7.46 -9.14
CA GLU A 105 11.52 8.26 -8.86
C GLU A 105 12.56 8.09 -9.97
N GLN A 106 12.86 6.85 -10.39
CA GLN A 106 13.84 6.52 -11.43
C GLN A 106 13.50 7.11 -12.81
N VAL A 107 12.23 7.35 -13.10
CA VAL A 107 11.81 7.99 -14.37
C VAL A 107 11.63 9.51 -14.24
N GLY A 108 12.00 10.10 -13.10
CA GLY A 108 11.90 11.55 -12.86
C GLY A 108 10.47 12.05 -12.63
N ALA A 109 9.57 11.18 -12.20
CA ALA A 109 8.17 11.49 -11.88
C ALA A 109 7.83 11.09 -10.43
N PRO A 110 8.52 11.65 -9.40
CA PRO A 110 8.34 11.25 -8.02
C PRO A 110 6.88 11.39 -7.58
N VAL A 111 6.44 10.48 -6.72
CA VAL A 111 5.11 10.54 -6.12
C VAL A 111 5.05 11.66 -5.07
N SER A 112 3.85 12.19 -4.78
CA SER A 112 3.66 13.28 -3.83
C SER A 112 3.78 12.87 -2.37
N GLY A 113 3.68 11.56 -2.09
CA GLY A 113 3.84 11.01 -0.74
C GLY A 113 3.65 9.49 -0.73
N LEU A 114 4.28 8.85 0.23
CA LEU A 114 4.19 7.41 0.46
C LEU A 114 3.75 7.14 1.90
N PHE A 115 2.61 6.48 2.06
CA PHE A 115 2.08 6.01 3.32
C PHE A 115 2.29 4.50 3.43
N VAL A 116 3.08 4.07 4.41
CA VAL A 116 3.40 2.66 4.67
C VAL A 116 2.81 2.25 6.01
N SER A 117 2.02 1.18 6.02
CA SER A 117 1.27 0.73 7.18
C SER A 117 1.56 -0.73 7.50
N GLY A 118 1.83 -1.04 8.78
CA GLY A 118 1.98 -2.41 9.29
C GLY A 118 3.10 -3.20 8.60
N ARG A 119 4.19 -2.54 8.22
CA ARG A 119 5.31 -3.18 7.54
C ARG A 119 6.65 -2.61 7.99
N ARG A 120 7.57 -3.50 8.34
CA ARG A 120 8.98 -3.16 8.56
C ARG A 120 9.62 -2.57 7.29
N ALA A 121 10.61 -1.73 7.47
CA ALA A 121 11.35 -1.14 6.35
C ALA A 121 11.98 -2.21 5.45
N PRO A 122 12.14 -1.97 4.15
CA PRO A 122 12.70 -2.94 3.20
C PRO A 122 14.10 -3.44 3.59
N SER A 123 14.92 -2.57 4.21
CA SER A 123 16.27 -2.91 4.71
C SER A 123 16.25 -3.85 5.93
N THR A 124 15.10 -4.03 6.59
CA THR A 124 14.96 -4.91 7.76
C THR A 124 14.45 -6.26 7.34
N HIS A 125 15.35 -7.24 7.26
CA HIS A 125 15.02 -8.59 6.81
C HIS A 125 14.63 -9.50 7.99
N ARG A 126 13.55 -10.28 7.78
CA ARG A 126 13.18 -11.45 8.60
C ARG A 126 12.99 -12.66 7.70
N THR A 127 13.45 -13.82 8.16
CA THR A 127 13.13 -15.08 7.47
C THR A 127 11.75 -15.54 7.91
N GLU A 128 10.80 -15.51 6.99
CA GLU A 128 9.44 -15.98 7.18
C GLU A 128 9.17 -17.10 6.15
N THR A 129 8.30 -18.05 6.50
CA THR A 129 8.05 -19.26 5.72
C THR A 129 6.56 -19.65 5.71
N VAL A 130 5.66 -18.66 5.81
CA VAL A 130 4.21 -18.91 5.81
C VAL A 130 3.78 -19.57 4.51
N HIS A 131 4.33 -19.15 3.36
CA HIS A 131 4.03 -19.74 2.06
C HIS A 131 4.36 -21.22 1.94
N LEU A 132 5.26 -21.77 2.79
CA LEU A 132 5.63 -23.19 2.84
C LEU A 132 4.76 -24.03 3.77
N ARG A 133 3.89 -23.40 4.57
CA ARG A 133 3.01 -24.11 5.51
C ARG A 133 1.89 -24.83 4.76
N SER A 134 1.24 -25.79 5.43
CA SER A 134 -0.02 -26.37 4.96
C SER A 134 -1.12 -25.30 4.85
N ASP A 135 -2.21 -25.60 4.18
CA ASP A 135 -3.35 -24.70 4.08
C ASP A 135 -3.89 -24.33 5.47
N ASP A 136 -4.00 -25.28 6.39
CA ASP A 136 -4.38 -25.03 7.78
C ASP A 136 -3.38 -24.08 8.49
N GLY A 137 -2.09 -24.22 8.18
CA GLY A 137 -1.04 -23.36 8.70
C GLY A 137 -1.16 -21.91 8.20
N ILE A 138 -1.58 -21.71 6.96
CA ILE A 138 -1.86 -20.37 6.42
C ILE A 138 -3.14 -19.81 7.06
N VAL A 139 -4.20 -20.62 7.17
CA VAL A 139 -5.45 -20.21 7.83
C VAL A 139 -5.20 -19.80 9.28
N SER A 140 -4.38 -20.56 10.02
CA SER A 140 -3.98 -20.22 11.39
C SER A 140 -3.24 -18.87 11.45
N GLU A 141 -2.35 -18.57 10.50
CA GLU A 141 -1.67 -17.28 10.40
C GLU A 141 -2.68 -16.13 10.19
N LEU A 142 -3.64 -16.30 9.28
CA LEU A 142 -4.68 -15.32 9.01
C LEU A 142 -5.53 -15.03 10.25
N HIS A 143 -5.90 -16.07 10.99
CA HIS A 143 -6.62 -15.92 12.27
C HIS A 143 -5.81 -15.11 13.30
N GLN A 144 -4.51 -15.41 13.46
CA GLN A 144 -3.64 -14.72 14.41
C GLN A 144 -3.49 -13.23 14.09
N LEU A 145 -3.51 -12.87 12.82
CA LEU A 145 -3.41 -11.48 12.38
C LEU A 145 -4.73 -10.71 12.50
N ASN A 146 -5.88 -11.37 12.74
CA ASN A 146 -7.22 -10.77 12.80
C ASN A 146 -7.60 -9.96 11.55
N GLY A 147 -7.03 -10.31 10.39
CA GLY A 147 -7.17 -9.53 9.17
C GLY A 147 -8.18 -10.05 8.18
N THR A 148 -8.67 -11.26 8.39
CA THR A 148 -9.60 -11.91 7.46
C THR A 148 -11.01 -11.86 8.03
N ASP A 149 -11.97 -11.52 7.17
CA ASP A 149 -13.39 -11.54 7.50
C ASP A 149 -13.75 -12.93 8.07
N SER A 150 -14.39 -12.96 9.22
CA SER A 150 -14.85 -14.18 9.88
C SER A 150 -15.79 -15.01 8.99
N GLY A 151 -16.50 -14.36 8.06
CA GLY A 151 -17.32 -15.03 7.05
C GLY A 151 -16.50 -15.85 6.04
N LEU A 152 -15.38 -15.32 5.59
CA LEU A 152 -14.47 -16.01 4.68
C LEU A 152 -13.80 -17.20 5.37
N LEU A 153 -13.39 -17.06 6.63
CA LEU A 153 -12.74 -18.11 7.41
C LEU A 153 -13.67 -19.25 7.81
N GLY A 154 -14.99 -19.01 7.81
CA GLY A 154 -16.02 -20.02 8.12
C GLY A 154 -16.47 -20.84 6.91
N ASP A 155 -16.07 -20.48 5.68
CA ASP A 155 -16.46 -21.14 4.45
C ASP A 155 -15.27 -21.83 3.79
N GLU A 156 -15.22 -23.18 3.92
CA GLU A 156 -14.11 -24.00 3.35
C GLU A 156 -14.00 -23.88 1.83
N GLU A 157 -15.10 -23.71 1.11
CA GLU A 157 -15.08 -23.60 -0.35
C GLU A 157 -14.48 -22.27 -0.78
N LEU A 158 -14.87 -21.17 -0.14
CA LEU A 158 -14.27 -19.86 -0.35
C LEU A 158 -12.79 -19.85 0.02
N LEU A 159 -12.41 -20.48 1.14
CA LEU A 159 -11.00 -20.61 1.53
C LEU A 159 -10.17 -21.33 0.47
N ARG A 160 -10.65 -22.48 -0.03
CA ARG A 160 -9.93 -23.20 -1.10
C ARG A 160 -9.74 -22.39 -2.36
N MET A 161 -10.68 -21.48 -2.67
CA MET A 161 -10.57 -20.60 -3.84
C MET A 161 -9.55 -19.50 -3.68
N VAL A 162 -9.35 -18.97 -2.45
CA VAL A 162 -8.47 -17.81 -2.21
C VAL A 162 -7.08 -18.18 -1.72
N LEU A 163 -6.91 -19.36 -1.10
CA LEU A 163 -5.62 -19.83 -0.57
C LEU A 163 -4.47 -19.82 -1.57
N PRO A 164 -4.65 -20.21 -2.86
CA PRO A 164 -3.57 -20.12 -3.83
C PRO A 164 -3.03 -18.69 -4.01
N ALA A 165 -3.92 -17.68 -4.08
CA ALA A 165 -3.53 -16.29 -4.20
C ALA A 165 -2.83 -15.79 -2.92
N ILE A 166 -3.35 -16.15 -1.74
CA ILE A 166 -2.74 -15.83 -0.45
C ILE A 166 -1.33 -16.40 -0.36
N ARG A 167 -1.17 -17.68 -0.71
CA ARG A 167 0.13 -18.37 -0.71
C ARG A 167 1.12 -17.70 -1.68
N GLY A 168 0.67 -17.34 -2.88
CA GLY A 168 1.47 -16.63 -3.88
C GLY A 168 1.94 -15.26 -3.36
N ASP A 169 1.05 -14.52 -2.70
CA ASP A 169 1.37 -13.23 -2.09
C ASP A 169 2.40 -13.36 -0.95
N TYR A 170 2.22 -14.37 -0.05
CA TYR A 170 3.21 -14.67 0.99
C TYR A 170 4.55 -15.07 0.37
N LYS A 171 4.55 -15.87 -0.70
CA LYS A 171 5.78 -16.22 -1.40
C LYS A 171 6.47 -14.97 -1.96
N ALA A 172 5.71 -14.10 -2.64
CA ALA A 172 6.25 -12.86 -3.20
C ALA A 172 6.92 -11.98 -2.14
N ILE A 173 6.28 -11.77 -0.98
CA ILE A 173 6.81 -10.88 0.05
C ILE A 173 7.88 -11.52 0.94
N GLU A 174 7.86 -12.83 1.17
CA GLU A 174 8.82 -13.54 2.01
C GLU A 174 10.13 -13.83 1.26
N THR A 175 10.06 -14.01 -0.06
CA THR A 175 11.24 -14.18 -0.92
C THR A 175 11.84 -12.87 -1.42
N TYR A 176 11.12 -11.76 -1.25
CA TYR A 176 11.63 -10.44 -1.61
C TYR A 176 12.93 -10.11 -0.87
N ARG A 177 13.89 -9.55 -1.61
CA ARG A 177 15.16 -9.03 -1.08
C ARG A 177 15.34 -7.61 -1.55
N TYR A 178 15.45 -6.72 -0.58
CA TYR A 178 15.71 -5.31 -0.86
C TYR A 178 17.12 -5.14 -1.41
N GLU A 179 17.23 -4.45 -2.53
CA GLU A 179 18.48 -4.01 -3.10
C GLU A 179 18.66 -2.52 -2.78
N PRO A 180 19.73 -2.13 -2.06
CA PRO A 180 19.98 -0.73 -1.75
C PRO A 180 20.08 0.12 -3.02
N GLY A 181 19.36 1.23 -3.03
CA GLY A 181 19.33 2.19 -4.15
C GLY A 181 19.27 3.62 -3.63
N THR A 182 19.00 4.56 -4.53
CA THR A 182 18.79 5.96 -4.16
C THR A 182 17.50 6.06 -3.33
N PRO A 183 17.55 6.69 -2.14
CA PRO A 183 16.35 6.95 -1.35
C PRO A 183 15.34 7.79 -2.11
N LEU A 184 14.06 7.63 -1.79
CA LEU A 184 12.98 8.46 -2.35
C LEU A 184 13.19 9.94 -1.97
N THR A 185 12.64 10.84 -2.76
CA THR A 185 12.61 12.28 -2.42
C THR A 185 11.27 12.71 -1.81
N CYS A 186 10.23 11.92 -1.98
CA CYS A 186 8.90 12.21 -1.45
C CYS A 186 8.80 12.03 0.08
N PRO A 187 7.87 12.71 0.75
CA PRO A 187 7.52 12.44 2.14
C PRO A 187 7.12 10.97 2.36
N VAL A 188 7.56 10.39 3.48
CA VAL A 188 7.17 9.03 3.92
C VAL A 188 6.50 9.10 5.29
N HIS A 189 5.28 8.55 5.37
CA HIS A 189 4.50 8.43 6.59
C HIS A 189 4.40 6.95 6.96
N ALA A 190 5.08 6.54 8.05
CA ALA A 190 5.13 5.16 8.50
C ALA A 190 4.23 4.96 9.71
N MET A 191 3.28 4.02 9.61
CA MET A 191 2.27 3.75 10.64
C MET A 191 2.28 2.26 11.03
N VAL A 192 2.02 1.96 12.30
CA VAL A 192 2.02 0.59 12.81
C VAL A 192 1.11 0.44 14.02
N GLY A 193 0.55 -0.74 14.23
CA GLY A 193 -0.05 -1.11 15.51
C GLY A 193 1.03 -1.36 16.56
N ASP A 194 0.86 -0.86 17.78
CA ASP A 194 1.84 -0.99 18.86
C ASP A 194 2.04 -2.45 19.34
N ALA A 195 1.10 -3.33 19.02
CA ALA A 195 1.15 -4.77 19.28
C ALA A 195 1.19 -5.60 17.96
N ASP A 196 1.69 -5.04 16.85
CA ASP A 196 1.80 -5.75 15.57
C ASP A 196 2.89 -6.84 15.62
N PRO A 197 2.55 -8.15 15.47
CA PRO A 197 3.54 -9.22 15.50
C PRO A 197 4.45 -9.25 14.25
N LYS A 198 4.05 -8.56 13.17
CA LYS A 198 4.78 -8.57 11.88
C LYS A 198 5.82 -7.47 11.77
N ALA A 199 5.75 -6.43 12.60
CA ALA A 199 6.67 -5.30 12.56
C ALA A 199 6.82 -4.66 13.94
N THR A 200 8.04 -4.60 14.46
CA THR A 200 8.32 -3.82 15.67
C THR A 200 8.38 -2.32 15.34
N LEU A 201 8.22 -1.50 16.38
CA LEU A 201 8.27 -0.04 16.21
C LEU A 201 9.60 0.42 15.60
N ASP A 202 10.73 -0.20 16.00
CA ASP A 202 12.05 0.17 15.48
C ASP A 202 12.25 -0.26 14.02
N GLU A 203 11.73 -1.43 13.63
CA GLU A 203 11.74 -1.87 12.24
C GLU A 203 10.90 -0.96 11.33
N VAL A 204 9.84 -0.36 11.87
CA VAL A 204 9.02 0.61 11.13
C VAL A 204 9.69 1.99 11.12
N ARG A 205 10.34 2.43 12.20
CA ARG A 205 11.12 3.68 12.20
C ARG A 205 12.26 3.66 11.19
N ALA A 206 12.80 2.50 10.84
CA ALA A 206 13.85 2.35 9.83
C ALA A 206 13.40 2.79 8.40
N TRP A 207 12.09 3.01 8.15
CA TRP A 207 11.63 3.64 6.91
C TRP A 207 12.23 5.04 6.68
N ARG A 208 12.69 5.71 7.75
CA ARG A 208 13.42 6.99 7.66
C ARG A 208 14.60 6.93 6.69
N ASP A 209 15.30 5.81 6.64
CA ASP A 209 16.50 5.64 5.83
C ASP A 209 16.20 5.46 4.33
N HIS A 210 14.91 5.36 3.97
CA HIS A 210 14.44 5.14 2.60
C HIS A 210 13.92 6.41 1.92
N THR A 211 14.02 7.57 2.58
CA THR A 211 13.69 8.87 1.97
C THR A 211 14.65 9.96 2.41
N THR A 212 14.94 10.91 1.51
CA THR A 212 15.58 12.19 1.83
C THR A 212 14.56 13.29 2.12
N GLY A 213 13.28 13.03 1.83
CA GLY A 213 12.16 13.91 2.14
C GLY A 213 11.74 13.85 3.61
N PRO A 214 10.68 14.57 3.97
CA PRO A 214 10.09 14.49 5.33
C PRO A 214 9.72 13.06 5.71
N PHE A 215 9.95 12.72 6.99
CA PHE A 215 9.58 11.42 7.53
C PHE A 215 8.73 11.59 8.80
N GLU A 216 7.59 10.93 8.83
CA GLU A 216 6.72 10.86 9.99
C GLU A 216 6.51 9.40 10.42
N PHE A 217 6.46 9.19 11.74
CA PHE A 217 6.20 7.87 12.32
C PHE A 217 5.07 7.96 13.33
N GLU A 218 4.16 7.01 13.27
CA GLU A 218 3.07 6.90 14.23
C GLU A 218 2.82 5.45 14.64
N ALA A 219 2.66 5.24 15.94
CA ALA A 219 2.16 3.98 16.50
C ALA A 219 0.74 4.20 17.03
N LEU A 220 -0.19 3.36 16.61
CA LEU A 220 -1.58 3.35 17.06
C LEU A 220 -1.85 2.08 17.88
N PRO A 221 -2.73 2.11 18.88
CA PRO A 221 -3.08 0.91 19.63
C PRO A 221 -3.62 -0.20 18.72
N GLY A 222 -3.14 -1.43 18.90
CA GLY A 222 -3.66 -2.61 18.19
C GLY A 222 -2.61 -3.48 17.52
N GLY A 223 -3.12 -4.56 16.90
CA GLY A 223 -2.31 -5.55 16.18
C GLY A 223 -2.06 -5.18 14.71
N HIS A 224 -1.85 -6.21 13.87
CA HIS A 224 -1.50 -5.99 12.47
C HIS A 224 -2.56 -5.20 11.69
N PHE A 225 -3.85 -5.46 11.92
CA PHE A 225 -4.96 -4.76 11.24
C PHE A 225 -5.58 -3.64 12.09
N TYR A 226 -4.76 -2.93 12.88
CA TYR A 226 -5.17 -1.74 13.64
C TYR A 226 -5.93 -0.72 12.77
N LEU A 227 -5.58 -0.62 11.50
CA LEU A 227 -6.17 0.33 10.54
C LEU A 227 -7.69 0.14 10.37
N ASN A 228 -8.25 -1.03 10.68
CA ASN A 228 -9.71 -1.25 10.64
C ASN A 228 -10.44 -0.43 11.71
N GLN A 229 -9.79 -0.19 12.85
CA GLN A 229 -10.35 0.61 13.95
C GLN A 229 -10.08 2.11 13.75
N TYR A 230 -8.96 2.46 13.10
CA TYR A 230 -8.50 3.84 12.90
C TYR A 230 -8.66 4.32 11.45
N GLN A 231 -9.59 3.73 10.70
CA GLN A 231 -9.77 4.05 9.27
C GLN A 231 -10.01 5.54 9.04
N LYS A 232 -10.85 6.18 9.88
CA LYS A 232 -11.18 7.60 9.75
C LYS A 232 -9.95 8.49 9.97
N GLU A 233 -9.16 8.19 10.99
CA GLU A 233 -7.93 8.91 11.32
C GLU A 233 -6.90 8.81 10.21
N ILE A 234 -6.71 7.61 9.66
CA ILE A 234 -5.79 7.36 8.55
C ILE A 234 -6.25 8.09 7.28
N VAL A 235 -7.54 8.02 6.96
CA VAL A 235 -8.14 8.75 5.84
C VAL A 235 -7.92 10.25 5.97
N ASN A 236 -8.15 10.82 7.16
CA ASN A 236 -7.94 12.24 7.41
C ASN A 236 -6.46 12.64 7.21
N ARG A 237 -5.50 11.86 7.76
CA ARG A 237 -4.06 12.13 7.57
C ARG A 237 -3.65 12.14 6.11
N ILE A 238 -4.12 11.16 5.34
CA ILE A 238 -3.83 11.10 3.91
C ILE A 238 -4.47 12.29 3.19
N SER A 239 -5.70 12.66 3.52
CA SER A 239 -6.39 13.83 2.95
C SER A 239 -5.66 15.13 3.24
N ASP A 240 -5.24 15.32 4.49
CA ASP A 240 -4.52 16.52 4.94
C ASP A 240 -3.17 16.65 4.22
N HIS A 241 -2.43 15.54 4.09
CA HIS A 241 -1.18 15.51 3.32
C HIS A 241 -1.41 15.91 1.86
N ILE A 242 -2.42 15.32 1.20
CA ILE A 242 -2.72 15.62 -0.20
C ILE A 242 -3.16 17.08 -0.37
N ALA A 243 -3.96 17.61 0.56
CA ALA A 243 -4.40 19.00 0.53
C ALA A 243 -3.22 19.99 0.72
N CYS A 244 -2.28 19.68 1.62
CA CYS A 244 -1.07 20.48 1.81
C CYS A 244 -0.16 20.46 0.58
N ALA A 245 0.03 19.29 -0.05
CA ALA A 245 0.84 19.15 -1.25
C ALA A 245 0.24 19.86 -2.48
N ALA A 246 -1.07 20.06 -2.51
CA ALA A 246 -1.76 20.76 -3.59
C ALA A 246 -1.70 22.30 -3.48
N GLN A 247 -1.24 22.85 -2.35
CA GLN A 247 -1.09 24.30 -2.19
C GLN A 247 0.25 24.74 -2.82
N PRO A 248 0.24 25.66 -3.82
CA PRO A 248 1.49 26.21 -4.32
C PRO A 248 2.21 26.95 -3.16
N GLU A 249 3.51 26.69 -3.00
CA GLU A 249 4.35 27.44 -2.05
C GLU A 249 4.14 28.94 -2.31
N SER A 250 3.50 29.63 -1.36
CA SER A 250 3.44 31.07 -1.36
C SER A 250 4.83 31.61 -1.05
N PHE A 251 5.62 31.90 -2.08
CA PHE A 251 6.86 32.65 -1.91
C PHE A 251 6.55 33.99 -1.20
N PRO A 252 7.18 34.28 -0.07
CA PRO A 252 7.03 35.58 0.54
C PRO A 252 7.54 36.61 -0.47
N SER A 253 6.65 37.50 -0.93
CA SER A 253 7.04 38.62 -1.79
C SER A 253 8.07 39.47 -1.02
N THR A 254 9.32 39.46 -1.48
CA THR A 254 10.33 40.40 -1.06
C THR A 254 9.83 41.80 -1.39
N ARG A 255 9.29 42.48 -0.36
CA ARG A 255 9.08 43.96 -0.45
C ARG A 255 10.45 44.59 -0.61
N THR A 256 10.81 44.94 -1.82
CA THR A 256 11.83 45.95 -2.11
C THR A 256 11.28 47.28 -1.63
N GLY A 257 11.67 47.67 -0.40
CA GLY A 257 11.52 49.02 0.09
C GLY A 257 12.42 49.95 -0.72
N ARG A 258 11.83 51.03 -1.21
CA ARG A 258 12.54 52.21 -1.64
C ARG A 258 12.94 53.05 -0.44
#